data_2b04b85b63aecc6a988c6e94cbab972f
#
_entry.id   2b04b85b63aecc6a988c6e94cbab972f
#
_cell.length_a   1.000
_cell.length_b   1.000
_cell.length_c   1.000
_cell.angle_alpha   90.00
_cell.angle_beta   90.00
_cell.angle_gamma   90.00
#
_symmetry.space_group_name_H-M   'P 1'
#
loop_
_entity.id
_entity.type
_entity.pdbx_description
1 polymer ?
#
loop_
_entity_poly.entity_id
_entity_poly.type
_entity_poly.pdbx_seq_one_letter_code
_entity_poly.pdbx_strand_id
1 'polypeptide(L)'
;MTENTEQTGALATGPRRARPGTEPATAATSWWQSPWAAALAAVVVFNLLYAFPRYLSGDSHQARIPLDPDFPAHYAVLVAHVVLGNISLVTVLLQVLPWIRRHHPAVHRMSGRLYIFAGALPSGVLALVLVPYSAAPSGKTGLAMMAVLWLGTTLLGLRAALQRRFVDHRRWMVYSFALALGTTWGRVLAELMLHVPGFRIDIMTLLDLANWAGWVFNLLVAHWWLERTAPRAARLVR
;
A
#
# COMPACT_ATOMS: atom_id res chain seq x y z
N MET A 1 82.52 -38.52 -26.93
CA MET A 1 81.51 -39.02 -27.88
C MET A 1 80.24 -39.15 -27.11
N THR A 2 79.40 -38.14 -27.15
CA THR A 2 78.12 -38.10 -26.48
C THR A 2 77.15 -37.37 -27.40
N GLU A 3 76.25 -38.13 -27.91
CA GLU A 3 75.21 -37.71 -28.83
C GLU A 3 74.10 -36.96 -28.10
N ASN A 4 73.83 -35.77 -28.56
CA ASN A 4 72.76 -34.89 -28.03
C ASN A 4 71.49 -35.09 -28.83
N THR A 5 70.49 -35.70 -28.28
CA THR A 5 69.22 -35.92 -28.94
C THR A 5 68.28 -34.77 -28.54
N GLU A 6 68.01 -33.82 -29.45
CA GLU A 6 66.98 -32.78 -29.33
C GLU A 6 65.60 -33.40 -29.39
N GLN A 7 64.85 -33.29 -28.32
CA GLN A 7 63.42 -33.56 -28.29
C GLN A 7 62.65 -32.27 -28.54
N THR A 8 62.12 -32.18 -29.76
CA THR A 8 61.22 -31.13 -30.20
C THR A 8 59.86 -31.38 -29.55
N GLY A 9 59.50 -30.59 -28.52
CA GLY A 9 58.19 -30.63 -27.87
C GLY A 9 57.14 -29.99 -28.74
N ALA A 10 56.22 -30.76 -29.24
CA ALA A 10 55.01 -30.31 -29.96
C ALA A 10 54.06 -29.68 -28.92
N LEU A 11 53.85 -28.36 -29.01
CA LEU A 11 52.80 -27.63 -28.28
C LEU A 11 51.43 -28.08 -28.76
N ALA A 12 50.77 -28.92 -27.98
CA ALA A 12 49.36 -29.27 -28.19
C ALA A 12 48.47 -28.05 -27.96
N THR A 13 47.94 -27.49 -29.03
CA THR A 13 46.88 -26.48 -28.97
C THR A 13 45.58 -27.15 -28.52
N GLY A 14 45.29 -27.07 -27.20
CA GLY A 14 44.01 -27.51 -26.64
C GLY A 14 42.84 -26.70 -27.21
N PRO A 15 41.66 -27.29 -27.32
CA PRO A 15 40.48 -26.61 -27.87
C PRO A 15 40.14 -25.35 -27.05
N ARG A 16 40.12 -24.20 -27.72
CA ARG A 16 39.70 -22.92 -27.17
C ARG A 16 38.29 -23.11 -26.62
N ARG A 17 38.11 -23.10 -25.28
CA ARG A 17 36.80 -23.02 -24.64
C ARG A 17 36.12 -21.78 -25.18
N ALA A 18 35.01 -21.99 -25.88
CA ALA A 18 34.09 -20.93 -26.28
C ALA A 18 33.70 -20.14 -25.02
N ARG A 19 33.93 -18.83 -25.02
CA ARG A 19 33.40 -17.94 -23.99
C ARG A 19 31.88 -18.10 -24.00
N PRO A 20 31.24 -18.29 -22.82
CA PRO A 20 29.79 -18.28 -22.74
C PRO A 20 29.31 -16.99 -23.41
N GLY A 21 28.46 -17.11 -24.44
CA GLY A 21 27.84 -15.97 -25.09
C GLY A 21 27.20 -15.10 -24.01
N THR A 22 27.49 -13.81 -24.03
CA THR A 22 26.75 -12.82 -23.27
C THR A 22 25.31 -12.89 -23.74
N GLU A 23 24.46 -13.61 -23.01
CA GLU A 23 23.02 -13.50 -23.21
C GLU A 23 22.66 -12.02 -23.20
N PRO A 24 21.87 -11.53 -24.16
CA PRO A 24 21.45 -10.14 -24.16
C PRO A 24 20.75 -9.89 -22.82
N ALA A 25 21.29 -8.96 -22.04
CA ALA A 25 20.68 -8.52 -20.80
C ALA A 25 19.22 -8.17 -21.14
N THR A 26 18.29 -8.99 -20.67
CA THR A 26 16.87 -8.71 -20.79
C THR A 26 16.65 -7.31 -20.29
N ALA A 27 16.24 -6.41 -21.19
CA ALA A 27 16.03 -5.00 -20.87
C ALA A 27 15.17 -4.94 -19.62
N ALA A 28 15.74 -4.41 -18.53
CA ALA A 28 15.05 -4.30 -17.26
C ALA A 28 13.81 -3.46 -17.51
N THR A 29 12.64 -4.11 -17.58
CA THR A 29 11.35 -3.42 -17.74
C THR A 29 11.27 -2.38 -16.65
N SER A 30 11.15 -1.14 -17.07
CA SER A 30 11.09 -0.01 -16.17
C SER A 30 9.95 -0.21 -15.15
N TRP A 31 10.21 0.02 -13.86
CA TRP A 31 9.24 -0.24 -12.78
C TRP A 31 7.89 0.47 -12.97
N TRP A 32 7.88 1.63 -13.69
CA TRP A 32 6.65 2.35 -14.06
C TRP A 32 5.86 1.67 -15.18
N GLN A 33 6.44 0.72 -15.88
CA GLN A 33 5.77 -0.10 -16.90
C GLN A 33 5.11 -1.34 -16.30
N SER A 34 5.24 -1.57 -14.99
CA SER A 34 4.55 -2.69 -14.35
C SER A 34 3.05 -2.35 -14.15
N PRO A 35 2.13 -3.18 -14.68
CA PRO A 35 0.68 -2.88 -14.65
C PRO A 35 0.13 -2.66 -13.23
N TRP A 36 0.65 -3.38 -12.24
CA TRP A 36 0.21 -3.22 -10.86
C TRP A 36 0.60 -1.87 -10.25
N ALA A 37 1.76 -1.30 -10.62
CA ALA A 37 2.18 0.01 -10.12
C ALA A 37 1.30 1.12 -10.71
N ALA A 38 0.96 1.02 -12.00
CA ALA A 38 0.03 1.92 -12.66
C ALA A 38 -1.37 1.82 -12.04
N ALA A 39 -1.87 0.59 -11.79
CA ALA A 39 -3.16 0.38 -11.13
C ALA A 39 -3.19 0.97 -9.72
N LEU A 40 -2.15 0.75 -8.92
CA LEU A 40 -2.07 1.34 -7.57
C LEU A 40 -2.00 2.87 -7.63
N ALA A 41 -1.22 3.43 -8.56
CA ALA A 41 -1.16 4.89 -8.76
C ALA A 41 -2.53 5.45 -9.15
N ALA A 42 -3.27 4.79 -10.05
CA ALA A 42 -4.62 5.19 -10.42
C ALA A 42 -5.58 5.16 -9.22
N VAL A 43 -5.52 4.13 -8.38
CA VAL A 43 -6.30 4.04 -7.14
C VAL A 43 -5.97 5.18 -6.18
N VAL A 44 -4.69 5.52 -6.00
CA VAL A 44 -4.29 6.62 -5.13
C VAL A 44 -4.76 7.95 -5.70
N VAL A 45 -4.55 8.20 -7.00
CA VAL A 45 -5.01 9.43 -7.67
C VAL A 45 -6.54 9.57 -7.56
N PHE A 46 -7.30 8.48 -7.81
CA PHE A 46 -8.74 8.47 -7.61
C PHE A 46 -9.14 8.90 -6.19
N ASN A 47 -8.49 8.33 -5.16
CA ASN A 47 -8.79 8.68 -3.77
C ASN A 47 -8.45 10.14 -3.44
N LEU A 48 -7.32 10.65 -3.96
CA LEU A 48 -6.94 12.06 -3.81
C LEU A 48 -7.98 12.98 -4.44
N LEU A 49 -8.35 12.74 -5.69
CA LEU A 49 -9.34 13.55 -6.42
C LEU A 49 -10.73 13.44 -5.81
N TYR A 50 -11.09 12.28 -5.27
CA TYR A 50 -12.36 12.08 -4.60
C TYR A 50 -12.48 12.87 -3.29
N ALA A 51 -11.44 12.83 -2.45
CA ALA A 51 -11.51 13.37 -1.10
C ALA A 51 -10.99 14.81 -0.98
N PHE A 52 -9.86 15.14 -1.60
CA PHE A 52 -9.08 16.32 -1.26
C PHE A 52 -9.69 17.67 -1.73
N PRO A 53 -10.17 17.83 -2.98
CA PRO A 53 -10.56 19.14 -3.50
C PRO A 53 -11.66 19.83 -2.68
N ARG A 54 -12.59 19.08 -2.15
CA ARG A 54 -13.73 19.62 -1.37
C ARG A 54 -13.33 20.25 -0.04
N TYR A 55 -12.17 19.86 0.51
CA TYR A 55 -11.67 20.35 1.79
C TYR A 55 -10.64 21.47 1.63
N LEU A 56 -10.22 21.78 0.39
CA LEU A 56 -9.29 22.87 0.11
C LEU A 56 -9.92 24.25 0.27
N SER A 57 -11.22 24.35 0.04
CA SER A 57 -11.95 25.63 0.14
C SER A 57 -12.12 26.12 1.58
N GLY A 58 -12.00 25.23 2.57
CA GLY A 58 -12.34 25.52 3.95
C GLY A 58 -13.83 25.67 4.23
N ASP A 59 -14.68 25.43 3.22
CA ASP A 59 -16.14 25.53 3.34
C ASP A 59 -16.74 24.22 3.87
N SER A 60 -17.30 24.29 5.08
CA SER A 60 -17.94 23.15 5.74
C SER A 60 -19.17 22.61 5.00
N HIS A 61 -19.85 23.45 4.20
CA HIS A 61 -21.01 23.03 3.40
C HIS A 61 -20.64 22.09 2.24
N GLN A 62 -19.37 22.05 1.86
CA GLN A 62 -18.86 21.13 0.82
C GLN A 62 -18.43 19.76 1.38
N ALA A 63 -18.55 19.54 2.70
CA ALA A 63 -18.22 18.25 3.30
C ALA A 63 -19.08 17.14 2.69
N ARG A 64 -18.45 15.98 2.38
CA ARG A 64 -19.17 14.82 1.81
C ARG A 64 -20.05 14.08 2.83
N ILE A 65 -19.83 14.32 4.10
CA ILE A 65 -20.59 13.73 5.18
C ILE A 65 -21.30 14.83 5.97
N PRO A 66 -22.50 14.58 6.47
CA PRO A 66 -23.16 15.50 7.37
C PRO A 66 -22.31 15.75 8.61
N LEU A 67 -22.22 17.01 9.00
CA LEU A 67 -21.50 17.40 10.22
C LEU A 67 -22.47 17.37 11.39
N ASP A 68 -22.00 16.85 12.53
CA ASP A 68 -22.77 16.81 13.75
C ASP A 68 -22.74 18.20 14.42
N PRO A 69 -23.90 18.85 14.67
CA PRO A 69 -23.96 20.18 15.28
C PRO A 69 -23.47 20.18 16.73
N ASP A 70 -23.54 19.04 17.43
CA ASP A 70 -23.11 18.92 18.83
C ASP A 70 -21.57 18.74 18.96
N PHE A 71 -20.88 18.66 17.82
CA PHE A 71 -19.42 18.60 17.78
C PHE A 71 -18.82 19.78 16.99
N PRO A 72 -18.60 20.95 17.59
CA PRO A 72 -18.13 22.16 16.90
C PRO A 72 -16.82 21.97 16.14
N ALA A 73 -15.93 21.08 16.60
CA ALA A 73 -14.66 20.77 15.96
C ALA A 73 -14.78 19.73 14.82
N HIS A 74 -16.01 19.20 14.52
CA HIS A 74 -16.21 18.10 13.56
C HIS A 74 -15.53 18.35 12.22
N TYR A 75 -15.78 19.51 11.62
CA TYR A 75 -15.17 19.86 10.34
C TYR A 75 -13.65 19.91 10.37
N ALA A 76 -13.06 20.54 11.38
CA ALA A 76 -11.61 20.64 11.51
C ALA A 76 -10.96 19.27 11.71
N VAL A 77 -11.56 18.40 12.53
CA VAL A 77 -11.09 17.04 12.78
C VAL A 77 -11.21 16.19 11.49
N LEU A 78 -12.32 16.38 10.75
CA LEU A 78 -12.53 15.70 9.46
C LEU A 78 -11.49 16.13 8.42
N VAL A 79 -11.22 17.43 8.28
CA VAL A 79 -10.19 17.94 7.37
C VAL A 79 -8.82 17.40 7.75
N ALA A 80 -8.47 17.43 9.02
CA ALA A 80 -7.20 16.88 9.50
C ALA A 80 -7.09 15.37 9.18
N HIS A 81 -8.16 14.58 9.45
CA HIS A 81 -8.20 13.16 9.09
C HIS A 81 -7.98 12.94 7.59
N VAL A 82 -8.66 13.70 6.74
CA VAL A 82 -8.53 13.57 5.28
C VAL A 82 -7.12 13.92 4.80
N VAL A 83 -6.53 15.02 5.28
CA VAL A 83 -5.17 15.45 4.89
C VAL A 83 -4.15 14.40 5.30
N LEU A 84 -4.18 13.95 6.55
CA LEU A 84 -3.25 12.96 7.09
C LEU A 84 -3.45 11.58 6.43
N GLY A 85 -4.71 11.21 6.15
CA GLY A 85 -5.03 10.01 5.37
C GLY A 85 -4.46 10.06 3.94
N ASN A 86 -4.53 11.21 3.28
CA ASN A 86 -3.95 11.39 1.94
C ASN A 86 -2.41 11.32 1.96
N ILE A 87 -1.75 11.82 3.02
CA ILE A 87 -0.30 11.60 3.23
C ILE A 87 0.00 10.10 3.27
N SER A 88 -0.82 9.30 3.98
CA SER A 88 -0.67 7.85 3.99
C SER A 88 -0.77 7.26 2.58
N LEU A 89 -1.77 7.63 1.79
CA LEU A 89 -1.99 7.10 0.44
C LEU A 89 -0.83 7.42 -0.51
N VAL A 90 -0.34 8.65 -0.51
CA VAL A 90 0.81 9.06 -1.34
C VAL A 90 2.07 8.29 -0.93
N THR A 91 2.31 8.17 0.36
CA THR A 91 3.51 7.49 0.85
C THR A 91 3.48 5.96 0.63
N VAL A 92 2.29 5.33 0.57
CA VAL A 92 2.15 3.91 0.16
C VAL A 92 2.79 3.67 -1.20
N LEU A 93 2.57 4.54 -2.19
CA LEU A 93 3.19 4.39 -3.52
C LEU A 93 4.71 4.29 -3.41
N LEU A 94 5.33 5.18 -2.61
CA LEU A 94 6.78 5.18 -2.43
C LEU A 94 7.28 3.95 -1.66
N GLN A 95 6.45 3.41 -0.76
CA GLN A 95 6.81 2.26 0.09
C GLN A 95 6.75 0.92 -0.65
N VAL A 96 5.78 0.75 -1.56
CA VAL A 96 5.58 -0.53 -2.25
C VAL A 96 6.47 -0.70 -3.47
N LEU A 97 7.05 0.37 -4.02
CA LEU A 97 7.90 0.32 -5.21
C LEU A 97 9.27 -0.30 -4.89
N PRO A 98 9.61 -1.49 -5.47
CA PRO A 98 10.87 -2.17 -5.19
C PRO A 98 12.10 -1.35 -5.60
N TRP A 99 11.95 -0.51 -6.64
CA TRP A 99 13.01 0.34 -7.13
C TRP A 99 13.42 1.39 -6.09
N ILE A 100 12.46 2.07 -5.43
CA ILE A 100 12.74 3.04 -4.36
C ILE A 100 13.48 2.36 -3.21
N ARG A 101 13.00 1.19 -2.78
CA ARG A 101 13.64 0.45 -1.69
C ARG A 101 15.08 0.03 -1.99
N ARG A 102 15.38 -0.33 -3.26
CA ARG A 102 16.69 -0.82 -3.66
C ARG A 102 17.68 0.31 -3.96
N HIS A 103 17.24 1.35 -4.67
CA HIS A 103 18.12 2.41 -5.17
C HIS A 103 18.09 3.68 -4.33
N HIS A 104 16.99 3.92 -3.60
CA HIS A 104 16.79 5.12 -2.77
C HIS A 104 16.37 4.77 -1.34
N PRO A 105 17.21 4.05 -0.55
CA PRO A 105 16.83 3.59 0.78
C PRO A 105 16.55 4.74 1.76
N ALA A 106 17.13 5.92 1.55
CA ALA A 106 16.81 7.12 2.33
C ALA A 106 15.38 7.59 2.09
N VAL A 107 14.92 7.59 0.83
CA VAL A 107 13.54 7.94 0.46
C VAL A 107 12.56 6.93 1.07
N HIS A 108 12.88 5.63 0.98
CA HIS A 108 12.05 4.59 1.61
C HIS A 108 11.91 4.79 3.12
N ARG A 109 13.00 5.09 3.83
CA ARG A 109 12.96 5.35 5.28
C ARG A 109 12.19 6.62 5.62
N MET A 110 12.39 7.70 4.88
CA MET A 110 11.69 8.97 5.11
C MET A 110 10.19 8.84 4.84
N SER A 111 9.81 8.32 3.67
CA SER A 111 8.39 8.12 3.33
C SER A 111 7.71 7.12 4.27
N GLY A 112 8.44 6.12 4.80
CA GLY A 112 7.94 5.21 5.83
C GLY A 112 7.65 5.91 7.17
N ARG A 113 8.52 6.85 7.59
CA ARG A 113 8.27 7.68 8.77
C ARG A 113 7.07 8.60 8.55
N LEU A 114 6.97 9.23 7.38
CA LEU A 114 5.80 10.05 7.03
C LEU A 114 4.52 9.22 7.01
N TYR A 115 4.55 8.02 6.42
CA TYR A 115 3.42 7.10 6.44
C TYR A 115 2.92 6.86 7.87
N ILE A 116 3.82 6.54 8.80
CA ILE A 116 3.47 6.16 10.16
C ILE A 116 3.06 7.39 10.98
N PHE A 117 3.94 8.40 11.08
CA PHE A 117 3.82 9.48 12.08
C PHE A 117 3.03 10.69 11.59
N ALA A 118 3.02 10.98 10.27
CA ALA A 118 2.25 12.05 9.69
C ALA A 118 1.01 11.56 8.93
N GLY A 119 0.82 10.26 8.83
CA GLY A 119 -0.28 9.65 8.09
C GLY A 119 -1.10 8.71 8.95
N ALA A 120 -0.73 7.42 8.97
CA ALA A 120 -1.56 6.34 9.48
C ALA A 120 -1.94 6.45 10.96
N LEU A 121 -1.00 6.75 11.84
CA LEU A 121 -1.31 6.86 13.29
C LEU A 121 -2.24 8.04 13.58
N PRO A 122 -1.90 9.30 13.23
CA PRO A 122 -2.78 10.41 13.55
C PRO A 122 -4.11 10.33 12.81
N SER A 123 -4.14 9.93 11.52
CA SER A 123 -5.39 9.76 10.77
C SER A 123 -6.26 8.66 11.36
N GLY A 124 -5.68 7.52 11.78
CA GLY A 124 -6.41 6.43 12.41
C GLY A 124 -7.02 6.82 13.75
N VAL A 125 -6.31 7.60 14.58
CA VAL A 125 -6.85 8.14 15.83
C VAL A 125 -8.01 9.09 15.55
N LEU A 126 -7.84 10.02 14.59
CA LEU A 126 -8.93 10.94 14.22
C LEU A 126 -10.14 10.21 13.62
N ALA A 127 -9.92 9.10 12.90
CA ALA A 127 -11.02 8.25 12.44
C ALA A 127 -11.85 7.73 13.60
N LEU A 128 -11.21 7.23 14.68
CA LEU A 128 -11.91 6.76 15.88
C LEU A 128 -12.66 7.89 16.60
N VAL A 129 -12.11 9.10 16.59
CA VAL A 129 -12.81 10.30 17.15
C VAL A 129 -14.04 10.63 16.32
N LEU A 130 -13.99 10.47 14.98
CA LEU A 130 -15.09 10.80 14.07
C LEU A 130 -16.21 9.76 14.06
N VAL A 131 -15.93 8.48 14.32
CA VAL A 131 -16.93 7.39 14.22
C VAL A 131 -18.19 7.65 15.04
N PRO A 132 -18.15 8.08 16.31
CA PRO A 132 -19.37 8.35 17.11
C PRO A 132 -20.28 9.41 16.46
N TYR A 133 -19.68 10.43 15.85
CA TYR A 133 -20.37 11.58 15.23
C TYR A 133 -20.78 11.34 13.78
N SER A 134 -20.53 10.15 13.24
CA SER A 134 -21.00 9.81 11.90
C SER A 134 -22.53 9.75 11.87
N ALA A 135 -23.15 10.45 10.94
CA ALA A 135 -24.58 10.37 10.68
C ALA A 135 -24.99 9.09 9.92
N ALA A 136 -24.03 8.21 9.57
CA ALA A 136 -24.33 6.97 8.86
C ALA A 136 -25.23 6.06 9.73
N PRO A 137 -26.36 5.58 9.18
CA PRO A 137 -27.30 4.73 9.93
C PRO A 137 -26.77 3.31 10.13
N SER A 138 -25.78 2.87 9.34
CA SER A 138 -25.12 1.55 9.48
C SER A 138 -23.62 1.63 9.26
N GLY A 139 -22.89 0.53 9.55
CA GLY A 139 -21.49 0.39 9.22
C GLY A 139 -20.49 1.08 10.17
N LYS A 140 -20.92 1.81 11.20
CA LYS A 140 -20.03 2.48 12.17
C LYS A 140 -19.04 1.53 12.83
N THR A 141 -19.49 0.34 13.21
CA THR A 141 -18.66 -0.70 13.81
C THR A 141 -17.60 -1.19 12.86
N GLY A 142 -17.91 -1.29 11.56
CA GLY A 142 -16.95 -1.64 10.51
C GLY A 142 -15.84 -0.61 10.37
N LEU A 143 -16.19 0.69 10.38
CA LEU A 143 -15.22 1.78 10.36
C LEU A 143 -14.33 1.78 11.62
N ALA A 144 -14.92 1.60 12.80
CA ALA A 144 -14.18 1.52 14.06
C ALA A 144 -13.19 0.35 14.03
N MET A 145 -13.65 -0.84 13.63
CA MET A 145 -12.81 -2.04 13.53
C MET A 145 -11.67 -1.83 12.54
N MET A 146 -11.96 -1.27 11.36
CA MET A 146 -10.92 -0.92 10.38
C MET A 146 -9.87 0.01 10.96
N ALA A 147 -10.28 1.07 11.66
CA ALA A 147 -9.35 2.03 12.27
C ALA A 147 -8.49 1.39 13.35
N VAL A 148 -9.07 0.56 14.23
CA VAL A 148 -8.32 -0.20 15.26
C VAL A 148 -7.31 -1.14 14.62
N LEU A 149 -7.71 -1.91 13.60
CA LEU A 149 -6.82 -2.81 12.89
C LEU A 149 -5.72 -2.05 12.15
N TRP A 150 -6.04 -0.89 11.58
CA TRP A 150 -5.05 -0.04 10.89
C TRP A 150 -3.99 0.48 11.85
N LEU A 151 -4.41 1.02 12.99
CA LEU A 151 -3.50 1.43 14.07
C LEU A 151 -2.66 0.25 14.57
N GLY A 152 -3.29 -0.88 14.87
CA GLY A 152 -2.62 -2.07 15.38
C GLY A 152 -1.57 -2.62 14.42
N THR A 153 -1.92 -2.80 13.14
CA THR A 153 -0.99 -3.31 12.12
C THR A 153 0.15 -2.34 11.86
N THR A 154 -0.11 -1.01 11.90
CA THR A 154 0.92 0.02 11.76
C THR A 154 1.90 -0.02 12.93
N LEU A 155 1.41 -0.11 14.16
CA LEU A 155 2.25 -0.20 15.38
C LEU A 155 3.07 -1.49 15.42
N LEU A 156 2.46 -2.63 15.06
CA LEU A 156 3.17 -3.91 14.98
C LEU A 156 4.26 -3.86 13.89
N GLY A 157 3.97 -3.22 12.75
CA GLY A 157 4.95 -2.99 11.69
C GLY A 157 6.11 -2.10 12.15
N LEU A 158 5.82 -1.02 12.86
CA LEU A 158 6.82 -0.14 13.45
C LEU A 158 7.70 -0.88 14.47
N ARG A 159 7.07 -1.60 15.41
CA ARG A 159 7.78 -2.41 16.42
C ARG A 159 8.71 -3.44 15.77
N ALA A 160 8.23 -4.14 14.74
CA ALA A 160 9.04 -5.11 14.01
C ALA A 160 10.26 -4.45 13.32
N ALA A 161 10.09 -3.25 12.74
CA ALA A 161 11.20 -2.49 12.16
C ALA A 161 12.24 -2.09 13.20
N LEU A 162 11.82 -1.57 14.36
CA LEU A 162 12.72 -1.21 15.47
C LEU A 162 13.49 -2.41 16.01
N GLN A 163 12.87 -3.59 16.00
CA GLN A 163 13.50 -4.85 16.40
C GLN A 163 14.29 -5.52 15.26
N ARG A 164 14.42 -4.86 14.10
CA ARG A 164 15.10 -5.39 12.89
C ARG A 164 14.51 -6.70 12.35
N ARG A 165 13.28 -7.03 12.71
CA ARG A 165 12.51 -8.19 12.20
C ARG A 165 11.83 -7.81 10.87
N PHE A 166 12.63 -7.71 9.80
CA PHE A 166 12.16 -7.13 8.53
C PHE A 166 11.11 -7.99 7.80
N VAL A 167 11.06 -9.30 8.04
CA VAL A 167 10.01 -10.18 7.49
C VAL A 167 8.66 -9.84 8.11
N ASP A 168 8.62 -9.72 9.43
CA ASP A 168 7.41 -9.34 10.17
C ASP A 168 7.00 -7.90 9.85
N HIS A 169 7.98 -6.98 9.78
CA HIS A 169 7.75 -5.60 9.36
C HIS A 169 7.03 -5.55 8.00
N ARG A 170 7.55 -6.26 6.98
CA ARG A 170 6.92 -6.34 5.66
C ARG A 170 5.49 -6.85 5.75
N ARG A 171 5.24 -7.92 6.52
CA ARG A 171 3.92 -8.52 6.70
C ARG A 171 2.92 -7.53 7.28
N TRP A 172 3.26 -6.89 8.40
CA TRP A 172 2.39 -5.93 9.07
C TRP A 172 2.15 -4.66 8.25
N MET A 173 3.17 -4.16 7.55
CA MET A 173 3.01 -2.99 6.69
C MET A 173 2.12 -3.28 5.48
N VAL A 174 2.17 -4.48 4.90
CA VAL A 174 1.25 -4.87 3.82
C VAL A 174 -0.21 -4.87 4.30
N TYR A 175 -0.49 -5.38 5.51
CA TYR A 175 -1.83 -5.30 6.09
C TYR A 175 -2.24 -3.85 6.38
N SER A 176 -1.33 -3.04 6.93
CA SER A 176 -1.58 -1.62 7.15
C SER A 176 -1.92 -0.88 5.85
N PHE A 177 -1.20 -1.15 4.76
CA PHE A 177 -1.47 -0.57 3.44
C PHE A 177 -2.82 -1.03 2.86
N ALA A 178 -3.16 -2.30 3.03
CA ALA A 178 -4.46 -2.84 2.62
C ALA A 178 -5.62 -2.13 3.33
N LEU A 179 -5.45 -1.85 4.63
CA LEU A 179 -6.44 -1.11 5.43
C LEU A 179 -6.52 0.37 5.06
N ALA A 180 -5.38 1.02 4.75
CA ALA A 180 -5.36 2.41 4.27
C ALA A 180 -6.20 2.61 2.98
N LEU A 181 -6.32 1.57 2.16
CA LEU A 181 -7.14 1.54 0.94
C LEU A 181 -8.57 1.02 1.19
N GLY A 182 -8.94 0.72 2.44
CA GLY A 182 -10.19 0.03 2.77
C GLY A 182 -11.45 0.74 2.31
N THR A 183 -11.49 2.08 2.39
CA THR A 183 -12.65 2.89 2.00
C THR A 183 -12.79 3.13 0.49
N THR A 184 -11.81 2.72 -0.32
CA THR A 184 -11.80 2.94 -1.77
C THR A 184 -13.02 2.31 -2.45
N TRP A 185 -13.41 1.10 -2.05
CA TRP A 185 -14.54 0.39 -2.64
C TRP A 185 -15.86 1.11 -2.46
N GLY A 186 -16.11 1.66 -1.27
CA GLY A 186 -17.31 2.47 -1.02
C GLY A 186 -17.35 3.74 -1.89
N ARG A 187 -16.19 4.37 -2.10
CA ARG A 187 -16.06 5.53 -3.00
C ARG A 187 -16.36 5.17 -4.45
N VAL A 188 -15.82 4.03 -4.93
CA VAL A 188 -16.09 3.52 -6.28
C VAL A 188 -17.57 3.21 -6.46
N LEU A 189 -18.19 2.50 -5.50
CA LEU A 189 -19.62 2.19 -5.55
C LEU A 189 -20.50 3.46 -5.57
N ALA A 190 -20.14 4.47 -4.77
CA ALA A 190 -20.85 5.76 -4.75
C ALA A 190 -20.74 6.48 -6.11
N GLU A 191 -19.55 6.50 -6.73
CA GLU A 191 -19.38 7.12 -8.06
C GLU A 191 -20.13 6.33 -9.15
N LEU A 192 -20.15 4.99 -9.08
CA LEU A 192 -20.93 4.17 -10.01
C LEU A 192 -22.43 4.47 -9.89
N MET A 193 -22.95 4.63 -8.67
CA MET A 193 -24.37 5.00 -8.46
C MET A 193 -24.71 6.38 -9.05
N LEU A 194 -23.75 7.31 -9.04
CA LEU A 194 -23.98 8.66 -9.56
C LEU A 194 -23.90 8.72 -11.10
N HIS A 195 -23.02 7.95 -11.71
CA HIS A 195 -22.67 8.12 -13.13
C HIS A 195 -23.14 6.99 -14.05
N VAL A 196 -23.51 5.82 -13.51
CA VAL A 196 -23.98 4.69 -14.33
C VAL A 196 -25.52 4.61 -14.28
N PRO A 197 -26.22 4.89 -15.40
CA PRO A 197 -27.67 4.79 -15.46
C PRO A 197 -28.15 3.37 -15.09
N GLY A 198 -29.17 3.30 -14.22
CA GLY A 198 -29.73 2.01 -13.79
C GLY A 198 -28.95 1.29 -12.69
N PHE A 199 -27.71 1.67 -12.38
CA PHE A 199 -26.98 1.10 -11.25
C PHE A 199 -27.48 1.74 -9.93
N ARG A 200 -28.16 0.94 -9.11
CA ARG A 200 -28.71 1.38 -7.81
C ARG A 200 -28.44 0.32 -6.76
N ILE A 201 -27.97 0.78 -5.61
CA ILE A 201 -27.81 -0.04 -4.39
C ILE A 201 -28.57 0.66 -3.29
N ASP A 202 -29.29 -0.10 -2.47
CA ASP A 202 -29.91 0.43 -1.26
C ASP A 202 -28.85 1.08 -0.35
N ILE A 203 -29.22 2.21 0.28
CA ILE A 203 -28.25 3.01 1.07
C ILE A 203 -27.65 2.24 2.24
N MET A 204 -28.43 1.39 2.93
CA MET A 204 -27.91 0.58 4.04
C MET A 204 -26.89 -0.44 3.53
N THR A 205 -27.25 -1.14 2.44
CA THR A 205 -26.34 -2.09 1.76
C THR A 205 -25.08 -1.39 1.28
N LEU A 206 -25.19 -0.19 0.68
CA LEU A 206 -24.02 0.58 0.25
C LEU A 206 -23.09 0.91 1.43
N LEU A 207 -23.64 1.37 2.55
CA LEU A 207 -22.87 1.72 3.73
C LEU A 207 -22.20 0.50 4.37
N ASP A 208 -22.89 -0.63 4.42
CA ASP A 208 -22.31 -1.86 4.94
C ASP A 208 -21.20 -2.39 4.03
N LEU A 209 -21.42 -2.41 2.71
CA LEU A 209 -20.37 -2.78 1.76
C LEU A 209 -19.15 -1.84 1.84
N ALA A 210 -19.40 -0.53 1.91
CA ALA A 210 -18.35 0.46 1.99
C ALA A 210 -17.50 0.35 3.28
N ASN A 211 -18.18 0.07 4.40
CA ASN A 211 -17.56 0.11 5.72
C ASN A 211 -17.05 -1.25 6.22
N TRP A 212 -17.49 -2.36 5.60
CA TRP A 212 -17.05 -3.72 5.95
C TRP A 212 -16.32 -4.43 4.81
N ALA A 213 -17.00 -4.59 3.66
CA ALA A 213 -16.50 -5.48 2.63
C ALA A 213 -15.17 -5.01 2.02
N GLY A 214 -14.98 -3.70 1.86
CA GLY A 214 -13.80 -3.14 1.20
C GLY A 214 -12.50 -3.51 1.90
N TRP A 215 -12.39 -3.25 3.20
CA TRP A 215 -11.16 -3.54 3.94
C TRP A 215 -10.97 -5.04 4.23
N VAL A 216 -12.06 -5.79 4.43
CA VAL A 216 -11.99 -7.26 4.57
C VAL A 216 -11.44 -7.88 3.29
N PHE A 217 -11.98 -7.49 2.13
CA PHE A 217 -11.49 -7.95 0.83
C PHE A 217 -10.00 -7.63 0.64
N ASN A 218 -9.59 -6.38 0.93
CA ASN A 218 -8.20 -5.98 0.82
C ASN A 218 -7.27 -6.81 1.73
N LEU A 219 -7.70 -7.12 2.96
CA LEU A 219 -6.93 -7.97 3.87
C LEU A 219 -6.80 -9.40 3.35
N LEU A 220 -7.88 -9.97 2.79
CA LEU A 220 -7.84 -11.31 2.19
C LEU A 220 -6.86 -11.35 0.99
N VAL A 221 -6.91 -10.35 0.11
CA VAL A 221 -5.97 -10.23 -1.01
C VAL A 221 -4.53 -10.05 -0.51
N ALA A 222 -4.32 -9.20 0.49
CA ALA A 222 -3.01 -8.98 1.09
C ALA A 222 -2.45 -10.27 1.73
N HIS A 223 -3.30 -11.00 2.45
CA HIS A 223 -2.93 -12.28 3.07
C HIS A 223 -2.55 -13.32 2.00
N TRP A 224 -3.41 -13.51 1.01
CA TRP A 224 -3.16 -14.42 -0.11
C TRP A 224 -1.85 -14.10 -0.83
N TRP A 225 -1.58 -12.82 -1.09
CA TRP A 225 -0.35 -12.38 -1.74
C TRP A 225 0.88 -12.64 -0.88
N LEU A 226 0.81 -12.38 0.42
CA LEU A 226 1.89 -12.64 1.37
C LEU A 226 2.23 -14.14 1.43
N GLU A 227 1.22 -15.02 1.50
CA GLU A 227 1.45 -16.46 1.52
C GLU A 227 2.06 -16.99 0.20
N ARG A 228 1.64 -16.42 -0.95
CA ARG A 228 2.24 -16.79 -2.25
C ARG A 228 3.66 -16.29 -2.44
N THR A 229 4.00 -15.15 -1.86
CA THR A 229 5.34 -14.54 -1.98
C THR A 229 6.28 -14.85 -0.82
N ALA A 230 5.84 -15.66 0.15
CA ALA A 230 6.69 -16.12 1.24
C ALA A 230 7.84 -16.99 0.72
N PRO A 231 9.07 -16.82 1.22
CA PRO A 231 10.20 -17.70 0.90
C PRO A 231 9.84 -19.17 1.19
N ARG A 232 10.28 -20.10 0.32
CA ARG A 232 9.98 -21.55 0.48
C ARG A 232 10.35 -22.11 1.86
N ALA A 233 11.48 -21.65 2.42
CA ALA A 233 11.93 -22.06 3.75
C ALA A 233 10.94 -21.70 4.89
N ALA A 234 10.21 -20.61 4.77
CA ALA A 234 9.20 -20.20 5.76
C ALA A 234 7.88 -20.98 5.65
N ARG A 235 7.67 -21.75 4.58
CA ARG A 235 6.47 -22.59 4.39
C ARG A 235 6.60 -23.98 5.01
N LEU A 236 7.83 -24.44 5.30
CA LEU A 236 8.09 -25.77 5.86
C LEU A 236 8.10 -25.80 7.39
N VAL A 237 8.02 -24.64 8.04
CA VAL A 237 8.05 -24.48 9.52
C VAL A 237 6.66 -24.17 10.08
N ARG A 238 5.63 -24.20 9.27
CA ARG A 238 4.21 -24.12 9.64
C ARG A 238 3.54 -25.45 9.39
#